data_30eca287ac004940dfde99767db44885
#
_entry.id   30eca287ac004940dfde99767db44885
#
_cell.length_a   1.000
_cell.length_b   1.000
_cell.length_c   1.000
_cell.angle_alpha   90.00
_cell.angle_beta   90.00
_cell.angle_gamma   90.00
#
_symmetry.space_group_name_H-M   'P 1'
#
loop_
_entity.id
_entity.type
_entity.pdbx_description
1 polymer ?
#
loop_
_entity_poly.entity_id
_entity_poly.type
_entity_poly.pdbx_seq_one_letter_code
_entity_poly.pdbx_strand_id
1 'polypeptide(L)'
;MKVVERRVMSVVVLIIGVLLLYFYQHDKLGNYLKGKFHIYVLLGGLVAMVMAVFSFLTAGIEGSCGHDHGNDEDEGCDTHEHASDMNPFVGLVIVFMPIFCSLSWTTHEVSEARQDALSGIDVSSADFAFKDLPPFTIETLEKTKTKAPDGAYQLNIFELFFTAGDTVQEKVINGLYVETEAKLRNEPNRNTNGKRMRLFRLMMTCCAADAQAVPMTIEFDDETPDFAHNSWVRVAGMMSYERENGVVYPLLKVKRIEEIPVPDGEWSEGLTK
;
A
#
# COMPACT_ATOMS: atom_id res chain seq x y z
N MET A 1 27.46 -29.35 -16.40
CA MET A 1 27.05 -28.37 -15.36
C MET A 1 26.01 -27.37 -15.89
N LYS A 2 26.26 -26.68 -16.98
CA LYS A 2 25.36 -25.65 -17.55
C LYS A 2 23.91 -26.11 -17.82
N VAL A 3 23.66 -27.35 -18.27
CA VAL A 3 22.28 -27.86 -18.55
C VAL A 3 21.45 -28.05 -17.26
N VAL A 4 22.07 -28.61 -16.22
CA VAL A 4 21.40 -28.83 -14.92
C VAL A 4 21.07 -27.50 -14.27
N GLU A 5 21.97 -26.55 -14.26
CA GLU A 5 21.82 -25.21 -13.73
C GLU A 5 20.66 -24.48 -14.44
N ARG A 6 20.60 -24.53 -15.78
CA ARG A 6 19.52 -23.93 -16.57
C ARG A 6 18.15 -24.55 -16.25
N ARG A 7 18.07 -25.86 -16.06
CA ARG A 7 16.83 -26.53 -15.63
C ARG A 7 16.40 -26.12 -14.23
N VAL A 8 17.35 -26.03 -13.29
CA VAL A 8 17.06 -25.56 -11.91
C VAL A 8 16.49 -24.15 -11.94
N MET A 9 17.13 -23.24 -12.69
CA MET A 9 16.63 -21.86 -12.82
C MET A 9 15.24 -21.80 -13.46
N SER A 10 14.97 -22.64 -14.48
CA SER A 10 13.65 -22.72 -15.10
C SER A 10 12.58 -23.18 -14.11
N VAL A 11 12.89 -24.13 -13.23
CA VAL A 11 11.97 -24.59 -12.17
C VAL A 11 11.71 -23.47 -11.16
N VAL A 12 12.73 -22.70 -10.77
CA VAL A 12 12.57 -21.55 -9.87
C VAL A 12 11.62 -20.51 -10.46
N VAL A 13 11.82 -20.15 -11.73
CA VAL A 13 10.94 -19.17 -12.41
C VAL A 13 9.51 -19.71 -12.53
N LEU A 14 9.33 -21.02 -12.77
CA LEU A 14 8.02 -21.65 -12.80
C LEU A 14 7.32 -21.53 -11.45
N ILE A 15 8.01 -21.82 -10.36
CA ILE A 15 7.46 -21.72 -9.00
C ILE A 15 7.02 -20.27 -8.71
N ILE A 16 7.84 -19.27 -9.08
CA ILE A 16 7.48 -17.86 -8.92
C ILE A 16 6.21 -17.54 -9.70
N GLY A 17 6.11 -17.96 -10.97
CA GLY A 17 4.90 -17.76 -11.78
C GLY A 17 3.65 -18.37 -11.14
N VAL A 18 3.75 -19.60 -10.62
CA VAL A 18 2.65 -20.28 -9.92
C VAL A 18 2.27 -19.53 -8.64
N LEU A 19 3.23 -19.05 -7.86
CA LEU A 19 2.98 -18.25 -6.65
C LEU A 19 2.24 -16.94 -6.97
N LEU A 20 2.64 -16.23 -8.03
CA LEU A 20 1.96 -15.00 -8.45
C LEU A 20 0.49 -15.27 -8.82
N LEU A 21 0.21 -16.37 -9.52
CA LEU A 21 -1.15 -16.78 -9.82
C LEU A 21 -1.94 -17.16 -8.56
N TYR A 22 -1.31 -17.86 -7.62
CA TYR A 22 -1.92 -18.20 -6.34
C TYR A 22 -2.33 -16.93 -5.57
N PHE A 23 -1.44 -15.93 -5.49
CA PHE A 23 -1.77 -14.64 -4.85
C PHE A 23 -2.90 -13.89 -5.55
N TYR A 24 -2.95 -13.95 -6.88
CA TYR A 24 -4.03 -13.37 -7.67
C TYR A 24 -5.37 -14.06 -7.39
N GLN A 25 -5.42 -15.40 -7.41
CA GLN A 25 -6.66 -16.16 -7.20
C GLN A 25 -7.25 -16.05 -5.80
N HIS A 26 -6.40 -15.81 -4.79
CA HIS A 26 -6.82 -15.70 -3.39
C HIS A 26 -6.95 -14.25 -2.91
N ASP A 27 -7.04 -13.29 -3.82
CA ASP A 27 -7.16 -11.84 -3.54
C ASP A 27 -6.08 -11.28 -2.59
N LYS A 28 -4.98 -12.02 -2.40
CA LYS A 28 -3.88 -11.59 -1.53
C LYS A 28 -3.06 -10.45 -2.11
N LEU A 29 -3.16 -10.20 -3.42
CA LEU A 29 -2.46 -9.10 -4.08
C LEU A 29 -2.90 -7.74 -3.59
N GLY A 30 -4.17 -7.58 -3.19
CA GLY A 30 -4.71 -6.33 -2.65
C GLY A 30 -3.95 -5.80 -1.44
N ASN A 31 -3.25 -6.68 -0.73
CA ASN A 31 -2.43 -6.33 0.42
C ASN A 31 -1.06 -5.74 0.07
N TYR A 32 -0.59 -5.96 -1.15
CA TYR A 32 0.74 -5.58 -1.60
C TYR A 32 0.71 -4.58 -2.76
N LEU A 33 -0.35 -4.60 -3.57
CA LEU A 33 -0.48 -3.84 -4.80
C LEU A 33 -1.87 -3.26 -4.95
N LYS A 34 -1.95 -2.03 -5.46
CA LYS A 34 -3.21 -1.40 -5.82
C LYS A 34 -3.92 -2.20 -6.93
N GLY A 35 -5.26 -2.33 -6.85
CA GLY A 35 -6.08 -3.18 -7.73
C GLY A 35 -5.78 -3.05 -9.22
N LYS A 36 -5.51 -1.83 -9.70
CA LYS A 36 -5.13 -1.57 -11.11
C LYS A 36 -3.88 -2.32 -11.59
N PHE A 37 -3.01 -2.75 -10.67
CA PHE A 37 -1.78 -3.48 -11.00
C PHE A 37 -1.95 -5.00 -10.98
N HIS A 38 -3.05 -5.53 -10.46
CA HIS A 38 -3.28 -6.97 -10.35
C HIS A 38 -3.23 -7.67 -11.71
N ILE A 39 -3.78 -7.05 -12.76
CA ILE A 39 -3.76 -7.61 -14.12
C ILE A 39 -2.33 -7.76 -14.66
N TYR A 40 -1.43 -6.84 -14.34
CA TYR A 40 -0.04 -6.93 -14.79
C TYR A 40 0.72 -8.04 -14.08
N VAL A 41 0.40 -8.31 -12.81
CA VAL A 41 0.97 -9.45 -12.07
C VAL A 41 0.48 -10.76 -12.66
N LEU A 42 -0.82 -10.88 -13.01
CA LEU A 42 -1.38 -12.04 -13.68
C LEU A 42 -0.66 -12.30 -15.02
N LEU A 43 -0.56 -11.27 -15.87
CA LEU A 43 0.11 -11.39 -17.17
C LEU A 43 1.60 -11.74 -17.01
N GLY A 44 2.30 -11.08 -16.09
CA GLY A 44 3.71 -11.35 -15.78
C GLY A 44 3.92 -12.79 -15.29
N GLY A 45 3.06 -13.28 -14.41
CA GLY A 45 3.08 -14.66 -13.93
C GLY A 45 2.88 -15.69 -15.07
N LEU A 46 1.93 -15.45 -15.96
CA LEU A 46 1.69 -16.31 -17.13
C LEU A 46 2.89 -16.32 -18.09
N VAL A 47 3.44 -15.14 -18.40
CA VAL A 47 4.64 -15.04 -19.25
C VAL A 47 5.83 -15.75 -18.62
N ALA A 48 6.05 -15.57 -17.32
CA ALA A 48 7.12 -16.25 -16.59
C ALA A 48 6.99 -17.77 -16.68
N MET A 49 5.78 -18.32 -16.52
CA MET A 49 5.54 -19.76 -16.66
C MET A 49 5.83 -20.28 -18.08
N VAL A 50 5.35 -19.56 -19.11
CA VAL A 50 5.60 -19.94 -20.51
C VAL A 50 7.11 -19.95 -20.80
N MET A 51 7.81 -18.89 -20.37
CA MET A 51 9.27 -18.78 -20.54
C MET A 51 10.03 -19.88 -19.78
N ALA A 52 9.59 -20.20 -18.56
CA ALA A 52 10.17 -21.28 -17.75
C ALA A 52 10.01 -22.65 -18.43
N VAL A 53 8.81 -22.97 -18.93
CA VAL A 53 8.56 -24.23 -19.66
C VAL A 53 9.39 -24.28 -20.93
N PHE A 54 9.41 -23.21 -21.72
CA PHE A 54 10.23 -23.14 -22.94
C PHE A 54 11.70 -23.32 -22.63
N SER A 55 12.24 -22.61 -21.63
CA SER A 55 13.66 -22.73 -21.22
C SER A 55 13.99 -24.13 -20.71
N PHE A 56 13.08 -24.78 -19.98
CA PHE A 56 13.24 -26.14 -19.49
C PHE A 56 13.32 -27.17 -20.66
N LEU A 57 12.41 -27.04 -21.62
CA LEU A 57 12.36 -27.94 -22.80
C LEU A 57 13.59 -27.77 -23.72
N THR A 58 14.07 -26.52 -23.86
CA THR A 58 15.21 -26.22 -24.74
C THR A 58 16.58 -26.39 -24.06
N ALA A 59 16.60 -26.62 -22.74
CA ALA A 59 17.85 -26.75 -21.98
C ALA A 59 18.77 -27.92 -22.41
N GLY A 60 18.23 -28.91 -23.16
CA GLY A 60 18.99 -30.03 -23.71
C GLY A 60 19.37 -29.88 -25.18
N ILE A 61 18.88 -28.84 -25.86
CA ILE A 61 19.19 -28.56 -27.25
C ILE A 61 20.40 -27.62 -27.27
N GLU A 62 21.60 -28.18 -27.12
CA GLU A 62 22.81 -27.43 -27.39
C GLU A 62 22.88 -27.24 -28.91
N GLY A 63 22.57 -26.03 -29.37
CA GLY A 63 22.94 -25.62 -30.71
C GLY A 63 24.46 -25.72 -30.81
N SER A 64 24.95 -26.73 -31.47
CA SER A 64 26.32 -26.81 -31.94
C SER A 64 26.49 -25.66 -32.97
N CYS A 65 26.73 -24.47 -32.48
CA CYS A 65 27.35 -23.42 -33.27
C CYS A 65 28.83 -23.84 -33.40
N GLY A 66 29.11 -24.70 -34.37
CA GLY A 66 30.46 -24.96 -34.84
C GLY A 66 31.00 -23.66 -35.44
N HIS A 67 31.58 -22.81 -34.63
CA HIS A 67 32.57 -21.86 -35.09
C HIS A 67 33.90 -22.64 -35.19
N ASP A 68 34.12 -23.21 -36.38
CA ASP A 68 35.41 -23.66 -36.85
C ASP A 68 36.25 -22.38 -37.03
N HIS A 69 36.91 -21.94 -35.97
CA HIS A 69 37.96 -20.92 -36.08
C HIS A 69 39.25 -21.60 -36.42
N GLY A 70 39.55 -21.57 -37.74
CA GLY A 70 40.90 -21.74 -38.22
C GLY A 70 41.85 -20.80 -37.49
N ASN A 71 43.04 -21.34 -37.24
CA ASN A 71 44.18 -20.66 -36.65
C ASN A 71 44.40 -19.27 -37.25
N ASP A 72 44.24 -18.21 -36.48
CA ASP A 72 44.98 -16.96 -36.61
C ASP A 72 45.20 -16.42 -35.20
N GLU A 73 46.48 -16.25 -34.91
CA GLU A 73 47.01 -15.64 -33.69
C GLU A 73 46.61 -14.14 -33.64
N ASP A 74 46.41 -13.66 -32.45
CA ASP A 74 46.53 -12.31 -31.94
C ASP A 74 45.22 -11.57 -31.56
N GLU A 75 45.43 -10.98 -30.39
CA GLU A 75 44.73 -9.88 -29.69
C GLU A 75 43.52 -10.23 -28.82
N GLY A 76 43.78 -10.09 -27.53
CA GLY A 76 42.89 -10.25 -26.41
C GLY A 76 41.59 -9.46 -26.52
N CYS A 77 40.52 -10.17 -26.66
CA CYS A 77 39.22 -9.72 -26.17
C CYS A 77 39.02 -10.25 -24.76
N ASP A 78 39.37 -9.44 -23.79
CA ASP A 78 38.90 -9.61 -22.39
C ASP A 78 37.39 -9.50 -22.39
N THR A 79 36.70 -10.56 -22.76
CA THR A 79 35.31 -10.72 -22.40
C THR A 79 35.28 -10.93 -20.89
N HIS A 80 35.02 -9.84 -20.17
CA HIS A 80 34.67 -9.88 -18.76
C HIS A 80 33.42 -10.77 -18.59
N GLU A 81 33.62 -12.09 -18.53
CA GLU A 81 32.67 -13.01 -17.93
C GLU A 81 32.63 -12.68 -16.42
N HIS A 82 31.87 -11.65 -16.05
CA HIS A 82 31.37 -11.52 -14.70
C HIS A 82 30.27 -12.59 -14.49
N ALA A 83 30.63 -13.86 -14.70
CA ALA A 83 29.91 -14.93 -14.06
C ALA A 83 30.27 -14.84 -12.58
N SER A 84 29.42 -14.17 -11.81
CA SER A 84 29.51 -14.27 -10.36
C SER A 84 29.44 -15.76 -10.02
N ASP A 85 30.52 -16.32 -9.47
CA ASP A 85 30.59 -17.66 -8.89
C ASP A 85 29.67 -17.80 -7.66
N MET A 86 28.47 -17.26 -7.77
CA MET A 86 27.50 -17.33 -6.70
C MET A 86 26.93 -18.74 -6.66
N ASN A 87 27.16 -19.41 -5.56
CA ASN A 87 26.61 -20.74 -5.34
C ASN A 87 25.08 -20.71 -5.64
N PRO A 88 24.58 -21.56 -6.58
CA PRO A 88 23.15 -21.54 -6.95
C PRO A 88 22.21 -21.73 -5.77
N PHE A 89 22.67 -22.39 -4.70
CA PHE A 89 21.92 -22.50 -3.46
C PHE A 89 21.74 -21.14 -2.74
N VAL A 90 22.77 -20.29 -2.74
CA VAL A 90 22.69 -18.93 -2.18
C VAL A 90 21.72 -18.08 -2.98
N GLY A 91 21.75 -18.16 -4.31
CA GLY A 91 20.78 -17.48 -5.19
C GLY A 91 19.34 -17.92 -4.91
N LEU A 92 19.12 -19.21 -4.70
CA LEU A 92 17.82 -19.77 -4.37
C LEU A 92 17.32 -19.29 -3.01
N VAL A 93 18.18 -19.25 -1.99
CA VAL A 93 17.84 -18.72 -0.66
C VAL A 93 17.46 -17.23 -0.73
N ILE A 94 18.23 -16.42 -1.47
CA ILE A 94 17.95 -14.97 -1.63
C ILE A 94 16.59 -14.74 -2.29
N VAL A 95 16.19 -15.57 -3.26
CA VAL A 95 14.89 -15.43 -3.94
C VAL A 95 13.73 -15.94 -3.08
N PHE A 96 13.89 -17.08 -2.42
CA PHE A 96 12.78 -17.72 -1.68
C PHE A 96 12.58 -17.16 -0.27
N MET A 97 13.62 -16.62 0.37
CA MET A 97 13.52 -16.05 1.72
C MET A 97 12.46 -14.93 1.83
N PRO A 98 12.46 -13.88 0.98
CA PRO A 98 11.43 -12.83 1.06
C PRO A 98 10.03 -13.37 0.74
N ILE A 99 9.91 -14.36 -0.17
CA ILE A 99 8.63 -14.99 -0.48
C ILE A 99 8.10 -15.75 0.74
N PHE A 100 8.96 -16.53 1.40
CA PHE A 100 8.58 -17.26 2.61
C PHE A 100 8.20 -16.33 3.76
N CYS A 101 8.95 -15.25 3.96
CA CYS A 101 8.62 -14.23 4.96
C CYS A 101 7.27 -13.56 4.64
N SER A 102 7.00 -13.24 3.37
CA SER A 102 5.73 -12.63 2.98
C SER A 102 4.52 -13.55 3.10
N LEU A 103 4.72 -14.87 3.00
CA LEU A 103 3.67 -15.86 3.23
C LEU A 103 3.38 -16.06 4.73
N SER A 104 4.40 -15.87 5.57
CA SER A 104 4.31 -16.09 7.01
C SER A 104 3.73 -14.90 7.78
N TRP A 105 3.89 -13.68 7.24
CA TRP A 105 3.37 -12.47 7.86
C TRP A 105 1.96 -12.18 7.40
N THR A 106 1.08 -11.89 8.37
CA THR A 106 -0.26 -11.40 8.05
C THR A 106 -0.16 -9.93 7.63
N THR A 107 -1.02 -9.52 6.72
CA THR A 107 -1.12 -8.14 6.26
C THR A 107 -1.44 -7.16 7.38
N HIS A 108 -2.19 -7.62 8.37
CA HIS A 108 -2.53 -6.85 9.54
C HIS A 108 -1.27 -6.44 10.34
N GLU A 109 -0.35 -7.36 10.59
CA GLU A 109 0.91 -7.08 11.31
C GLU A 109 1.81 -6.10 10.55
N VAL A 110 1.91 -6.24 9.22
CA VAL A 110 2.68 -5.30 8.39
C VAL A 110 2.07 -3.90 8.42
N SER A 111 0.74 -3.82 8.35
CA SER A 111 -0.01 -2.57 8.45
C SER A 111 0.23 -1.88 9.80
N GLU A 112 0.16 -2.63 10.91
CA GLU A 112 0.40 -2.10 12.24
C GLU A 112 1.84 -1.60 12.43
N ALA A 113 2.82 -2.41 12.08
CA ALA A 113 4.24 -2.02 12.19
C ALA A 113 4.54 -0.76 11.35
N ARG A 114 3.93 -0.63 10.17
CA ARG A 114 4.07 0.55 9.33
C ARG A 114 3.40 1.78 9.94
N GLN A 115 2.21 1.62 10.50
CA GLN A 115 1.52 2.69 11.22
C GLN A 115 2.33 3.12 12.44
N ASP A 116 2.90 2.18 13.19
CA ASP A 116 3.75 2.47 14.35
C ASP A 116 4.99 3.27 13.95
N ALA A 117 5.65 2.89 12.87
CA ALA A 117 6.80 3.61 12.35
C ALA A 117 6.48 5.04 11.89
N LEU A 118 5.28 5.27 11.37
CA LEU A 118 4.84 6.55 10.81
C LEU A 118 4.06 7.43 11.81
N SER A 119 3.60 6.87 12.92
CA SER A 119 2.72 7.58 13.87
C SER A 119 3.38 8.77 14.57
N GLY A 120 4.70 8.78 14.69
CA GLY A 120 5.47 9.90 15.26
C GLY A 120 5.72 11.04 14.28
N ILE A 121 5.41 10.88 13.02
CA ILE A 121 5.68 11.86 11.97
C ILE A 121 4.47 12.79 11.84
N ASP A 122 4.74 14.08 11.98
CA ASP A 122 3.72 15.12 11.74
C ASP A 122 3.68 15.42 10.25
N VAL A 123 2.74 14.78 9.55
CA VAL A 123 2.53 14.97 8.12
C VAL A 123 1.41 15.97 7.87
N SER A 124 1.67 16.93 7.00
CA SER A 124 0.66 17.84 6.48
C SER A 124 0.14 17.37 5.13
N SER A 125 -1.01 17.87 4.71
CA SER A 125 -1.54 17.59 3.36
C SER A 125 -0.59 18.04 2.25
N ALA A 126 0.31 19.00 2.55
CA ALA A 126 1.31 19.51 1.60
C ALA A 126 2.47 18.52 1.36
N ASP A 127 2.71 17.58 2.30
CA ASP A 127 3.79 16.58 2.18
C ASP A 127 3.44 15.44 1.22
N PHE A 128 2.19 15.35 0.79
CA PHE A 128 1.73 14.34 -0.16
C PHE A 128 1.82 14.84 -1.60
N ALA A 129 2.44 14.04 -2.46
CA ALA A 129 2.62 14.34 -3.88
C ALA A 129 1.32 14.35 -4.71
N PHE A 130 0.21 13.86 -4.15
CA PHE A 130 -1.07 13.68 -4.83
C PHE A 130 -2.11 14.67 -4.34
N LYS A 131 -2.14 15.83 -4.97
CA LYS A 131 -3.06 16.92 -4.63
C LYS A 131 -4.28 17.03 -5.57
N ASP A 132 -4.45 16.11 -6.51
CA ASP A 132 -5.49 16.16 -7.53
C ASP A 132 -6.80 15.51 -7.07
N LEU A 133 -7.36 16.03 -5.96
CA LEU A 133 -8.75 15.77 -5.61
C LEU A 133 -9.65 16.69 -6.44
N PRO A 134 -10.73 16.15 -7.03
CA PRO A 134 -11.74 17.02 -7.62
C PRO A 134 -12.27 17.95 -6.52
N PRO A 135 -12.43 19.25 -6.79
CA PRO A 135 -12.89 20.19 -5.76
C PRO A 135 -14.27 19.79 -5.28
N PHE A 136 -14.41 19.68 -3.96
CA PHE A 136 -15.72 19.49 -3.35
C PHE A 136 -16.55 20.77 -3.49
N THR A 137 -17.76 20.60 -3.99
CA THR A 137 -18.86 21.57 -3.86
C THR A 137 -20.00 20.86 -3.18
N ILE A 138 -20.92 21.61 -2.55
CA ILE A 138 -22.12 21.02 -1.92
C ILE A 138 -22.89 20.19 -2.94
N GLU A 139 -23.00 20.66 -4.18
CA GLU A 139 -23.68 19.95 -5.25
C GLU A 139 -23.00 18.63 -5.63
N THR A 140 -21.65 18.60 -5.71
CA THR A 140 -20.90 17.36 -5.97
C THR A 140 -21.01 16.38 -4.80
N LEU A 141 -20.97 16.87 -3.56
CA LEU A 141 -21.17 16.04 -2.37
C LEU A 141 -22.55 15.37 -2.37
N GLU A 142 -23.62 16.12 -2.65
CA GLU A 142 -24.98 15.58 -2.71
C GLU A 142 -25.18 14.55 -3.84
N LYS A 143 -24.50 14.72 -4.96
CA LYS A 143 -24.61 13.82 -6.11
C LYS A 143 -23.75 12.54 -5.98
N THR A 144 -22.59 12.65 -5.33
CA THR A 144 -21.59 11.58 -5.36
C THR A 144 -21.42 10.86 -4.02
N LYS A 145 -21.81 11.47 -2.92
CA LYS A 145 -21.62 10.91 -1.57
C LYS A 145 -22.91 10.41 -0.96
N THR A 146 -22.84 9.23 -0.38
CA THR A 146 -23.94 8.68 0.42
C THR A 146 -24.01 9.37 1.76
N LYS A 147 -25.21 9.39 2.34
CA LYS A 147 -25.43 9.87 3.70
C LYS A 147 -25.77 8.69 4.61
N ALA A 148 -25.21 8.70 5.79
CA ALA A 148 -25.59 7.80 6.87
C ALA A 148 -27.04 8.09 7.31
N PRO A 149 -27.71 7.18 8.04
CA PRO A 149 -29.09 7.37 8.49
C PRO A 149 -29.31 8.64 9.36
N ASP A 150 -28.26 9.10 10.05
CA ASP A 150 -28.26 10.32 10.84
C ASP A 150 -27.94 11.60 10.05
N GLY A 151 -27.78 11.47 8.73
CA GLY A 151 -27.52 12.56 7.81
C GLY A 151 -26.04 12.92 7.61
N ALA A 152 -25.10 12.23 8.24
CA ALA A 152 -23.68 12.45 8.05
C ALA A 152 -23.25 12.03 6.63
N TYR A 153 -22.45 12.86 5.96
CA TYR A 153 -21.87 12.51 4.66
C TYR A 153 -20.74 11.48 4.86
N GLN A 154 -20.82 10.36 4.16
CA GLN A 154 -19.79 9.34 4.20
C GLN A 154 -18.61 9.76 3.33
N LEU A 155 -17.52 10.16 3.97
CA LEU A 155 -16.29 10.62 3.33
C LEU A 155 -15.10 9.78 3.82
N ASN A 156 -14.19 9.49 2.89
CA ASN A 156 -12.97 8.81 3.26
C ASN A 156 -12.04 9.78 4.03
N ILE A 157 -11.25 9.27 4.98
CA ILE A 157 -10.29 10.05 5.75
C ILE A 157 -9.32 10.84 4.84
N PHE A 158 -8.95 10.29 3.67
CA PHE A 158 -8.08 10.98 2.71
C PHE A 158 -8.76 12.21 2.11
N GLU A 159 -10.05 12.10 1.77
CA GLU A 159 -10.84 13.20 1.24
C GLU A 159 -10.89 14.33 2.27
N LEU A 160 -11.10 14.00 3.53
CA LEU A 160 -11.11 15.00 4.62
C LEU A 160 -9.72 15.61 4.84
N PHE A 161 -8.68 14.79 4.82
CA PHE A 161 -7.31 15.24 5.05
C PHE A 161 -6.81 16.18 3.97
N PHE A 162 -7.07 15.88 2.70
CA PHE A 162 -6.60 16.69 1.57
C PHE A 162 -7.38 18.00 1.37
N THR A 163 -8.50 18.21 2.07
CA THR A 163 -9.15 19.51 2.08
C THR A 163 -8.41 20.55 2.91
N ALA A 164 -7.55 20.12 3.84
CA ALA A 164 -6.77 21.00 4.69
C ALA A 164 -5.71 21.76 3.86
N GLY A 165 -5.67 23.08 4.03
CA GLY A 165 -4.77 23.97 3.28
C GLY A 165 -5.35 24.49 1.96
N ASP A 166 -6.47 23.95 1.48
CA ASP A 166 -7.22 24.50 0.36
C ASP A 166 -8.38 25.37 0.88
N THR A 167 -8.25 26.69 0.77
CA THR A 167 -9.22 27.64 1.34
C THR A 167 -10.62 27.53 0.75
N VAL A 168 -10.76 27.00 -0.47
CA VAL A 168 -12.07 26.79 -1.11
C VAL A 168 -12.73 25.55 -0.53
N GLN A 169 -11.99 24.44 -0.47
CA GLN A 169 -12.49 23.17 0.06
C GLN A 169 -12.74 23.24 1.58
N GLU A 170 -11.85 23.92 2.33
CA GLU A 170 -12.07 24.18 3.77
C GLU A 170 -13.43 24.85 4.02
N LYS A 171 -13.81 25.85 3.22
CA LYS A 171 -15.09 26.54 3.39
C LYS A 171 -16.30 25.65 3.14
N VAL A 172 -16.18 24.70 2.23
CA VAL A 172 -17.26 23.75 1.91
C VAL A 172 -17.43 22.71 3.00
N ILE A 173 -16.31 22.20 3.50
CA ILE A 173 -16.29 21.05 4.44
C ILE A 173 -16.38 21.51 5.90
N ASN A 174 -15.93 22.72 6.22
CA ASN A 174 -15.97 23.24 7.59
C ASN A 174 -17.41 23.36 8.12
N GLY A 175 -17.67 22.75 9.27
CA GLY A 175 -19.03 22.67 9.85
C GLY A 175 -19.93 21.61 9.22
N LEU A 176 -19.43 20.82 8.26
CA LEU A 176 -20.20 19.71 7.68
C LEU A 176 -20.23 18.52 8.66
N TYR A 177 -21.39 17.89 8.77
CA TYR A 177 -21.52 16.64 9.52
C TYR A 177 -21.08 15.48 8.64
N VAL A 178 -19.99 14.82 9.01
CA VAL A 178 -19.34 13.78 8.22
C VAL A 178 -19.14 12.51 9.03
N GLU A 179 -19.10 11.37 8.33
CA GLU A 179 -18.78 10.05 8.88
C GLU A 179 -17.59 9.48 8.12
N THR A 180 -16.62 8.91 8.84
CA THR A 180 -15.46 8.25 8.26
C THR A 180 -15.08 7.00 9.04
N GLU A 181 -14.31 6.11 8.41
CA GLU A 181 -13.81 4.88 9.00
C GLU A 181 -12.28 4.86 8.99
N ALA A 182 -11.68 4.53 10.13
CA ALA A 182 -10.23 4.46 10.26
C ALA A 182 -9.81 3.65 11.50
N LYS A 183 -8.52 3.37 11.62
CA LYS A 183 -7.94 2.84 12.85
C LYS A 183 -7.78 3.95 13.88
N LEU A 184 -8.13 3.63 15.12
CA LEU A 184 -8.06 4.55 16.24
C LEU A 184 -6.77 4.36 17.01
N ARG A 185 -6.13 5.47 17.36
CA ARG A 185 -4.91 5.48 18.15
C ARG A 185 -4.95 6.50 19.26
N ASN A 186 -4.59 6.06 20.45
CA ASN A 186 -4.33 6.94 21.56
C ASN A 186 -2.84 7.36 21.54
N GLU A 187 -2.57 8.66 21.38
CA GLU A 187 -1.25 9.25 21.41
C GLU A 187 -1.15 10.19 22.62
N PRO A 188 -0.70 9.72 23.80
CA PRO A 188 -0.69 10.54 25.02
C PRO A 188 0.08 11.85 24.86
N ASN A 189 1.15 11.85 24.07
CA ASN A 189 1.98 13.04 23.83
C ASN A 189 1.24 14.15 23.06
N ARG A 190 0.17 13.81 22.34
CA ARG A 190 -0.66 14.76 21.56
C ARG A 190 -2.03 14.98 22.16
N ASN A 191 -2.36 14.26 23.22
CA ASN A 191 -3.62 14.38 23.95
C ASN A 191 -3.42 15.20 25.23
N THR A 192 -2.97 16.45 25.09
CA THR A 192 -2.65 17.33 26.22
C THR A 192 -3.87 17.74 27.05
N ASN A 193 -5.07 17.71 26.46
CA ASN A 193 -6.33 18.05 27.12
C ASN A 193 -7.16 16.84 27.56
N GLY A 194 -6.70 15.61 27.33
CA GLY A 194 -7.42 14.37 27.66
C GLY A 194 -8.60 14.07 26.75
N LYS A 195 -8.84 14.88 25.70
CA LYS A 195 -10.03 14.82 24.84
C LYS A 195 -9.75 14.45 23.39
N ARG A 196 -8.49 14.17 23.05
CA ARG A 196 -8.08 13.95 21.66
C ARG A 196 -7.55 12.54 21.43
N MET A 197 -7.90 11.99 20.29
CA MET A 197 -7.31 10.77 19.74
C MET A 197 -6.98 11.00 18.26
N ARG A 198 -6.25 10.08 17.64
CA ARG A 198 -5.97 10.16 16.21
C ARG A 198 -6.57 8.98 15.47
N LEU A 199 -7.10 9.28 14.32
CA LEU A 199 -7.48 8.31 13.31
C LEU A 199 -6.32 8.15 12.31
N PHE A 200 -6.11 6.93 11.87
CA PHE A 200 -5.12 6.62 10.84
C PHE A 200 -5.68 5.69 9.78
N ARG A 201 -5.34 5.97 8.56
CA ARG A 201 -5.52 5.03 7.47
C ARG A 201 -4.29 5.04 6.57
N LEU A 202 -3.92 3.87 6.04
CA LEU A 202 -2.80 3.77 5.11
C LEU A 202 -3.27 4.05 3.69
N MET A 203 -2.60 4.94 3.01
CA MET A 203 -2.80 5.25 1.60
C MET A 203 -1.69 4.59 0.78
N MET A 204 -2.08 3.73 -0.14
CA MET A 204 -1.17 3.06 -1.06
C MET A 204 -1.33 3.66 -2.46
N THR A 205 -0.24 4.05 -3.10
CA THR A 205 -0.26 4.61 -4.46
C THR A 205 -0.04 3.54 -5.51
N CYS A 206 0.97 2.70 -5.34
CA CYS A 206 1.26 1.59 -6.25
C CYS A 206 1.46 0.26 -5.51
N CYS A 207 2.16 0.24 -4.41
CA CYS A 207 2.47 -0.97 -3.66
C CYS A 207 2.64 -0.70 -2.16
N ALA A 208 2.67 -1.76 -1.34
CA ALA A 208 2.82 -1.64 0.11
C ALA A 208 4.08 -0.88 0.56
N ALA A 209 5.12 -0.83 -0.28
CA ALA A 209 6.35 -0.12 0.04
C ALA A 209 6.19 1.42 0.03
N ASP A 210 5.23 1.94 -0.76
CA ASP A 210 4.93 3.38 -0.83
C ASP A 210 3.77 3.80 0.08
N ALA A 211 3.26 2.89 0.89
CA ALA A 211 2.15 3.18 1.78
C ALA A 211 2.52 4.27 2.79
N GLN A 212 1.65 5.27 2.90
CA GLN A 212 1.78 6.40 3.82
C GLN A 212 0.60 6.42 4.78
N ALA A 213 0.87 6.69 6.05
CA ALA A 213 -0.18 6.87 7.04
C ALA A 213 -0.76 8.29 6.93
N VAL A 214 -2.07 8.38 6.72
CA VAL A 214 -2.80 9.64 6.71
C VAL A 214 -3.50 9.80 8.04
N PRO A 215 -3.04 10.75 8.87
CA PRO A 215 -3.60 10.98 10.18
C PRO A 215 -4.74 12.01 10.13
N MET A 216 -5.70 11.88 11.06
CA MET A 216 -6.69 12.91 11.34
C MET A 216 -6.94 12.97 12.83
N THR A 217 -6.95 14.16 13.40
CA THR A 217 -7.27 14.36 14.81
C THR A 217 -8.78 14.32 15.02
N ILE A 218 -9.22 13.63 16.07
CA ILE A 218 -10.60 13.67 16.56
C ILE A 218 -10.63 14.22 17.97
N GLU A 219 -11.64 14.98 18.29
CA GLU A 219 -11.83 15.61 19.59
C GLU A 219 -13.22 15.30 20.15
N PHE A 220 -13.26 14.90 21.40
CA PHE A 220 -14.46 14.57 22.15
C PHE A 220 -14.92 15.76 22.99
N ASP A 221 -16.21 15.90 23.23
CA ASP A 221 -16.75 16.90 24.14
C ASP A 221 -16.32 16.61 25.59
N ASP A 222 -16.25 15.32 25.95
CA ASP A 222 -15.81 14.80 27.25
C ASP A 222 -14.44 14.09 27.14
N GLU A 223 -14.07 13.30 28.16
CA GLU A 223 -12.87 12.47 28.13
C GLU A 223 -12.91 11.42 27.01
N THR A 224 -11.75 11.06 26.50
CA THR A 224 -11.63 10.04 25.45
C THR A 224 -12.13 8.68 25.94
N PRO A 225 -12.97 7.99 25.15
CA PRO A 225 -13.40 6.64 25.49
C PRO A 225 -12.23 5.66 25.45
N ASP A 226 -12.35 4.59 26.25
CA ASP A 226 -11.36 3.52 26.30
C ASP A 226 -11.65 2.51 25.18
N PHE A 227 -10.95 2.66 24.05
CA PHE A 227 -10.95 1.71 22.95
C PHE A 227 -9.62 0.96 22.89
N ALA A 228 -9.66 -0.28 22.38
CA ALA A 228 -8.45 -1.02 22.13
C ALA A 228 -7.53 -0.28 21.15
N HIS A 229 -6.22 -0.40 21.37
CA HIS A 229 -5.22 0.19 20.48
C HIS A 229 -5.36 -0.41 19.07
N ASN A 230 -5.35 0.43 18.04
CA ASN A 230 -5.52 0.05 16.63
C ASN A 230 -6.89 -0.57 16.27
N SER A 231 -7.92 -0.44 17.12
CA SER A 231 -9.27 -0.85 16.73
C SER A 231 -9.79 -0.05 15.54
N TRP A 232 -10.55 -0.71 14.67
CA TRP A 232 -11.27 -0.04 13.60
C TRP A 232 -12.53 0.62 14.16
N VAL A 233 -12.70 1.89 13.84
CA VAL A 233 -13.84 2.66 14.30
C VAL A 233 -14.50 3.40 13.13
N ARG A 234 -15.81 3.54 13.26
CA ARG A 234 -16.62 4.47 12.46
C ARG A 234 -16.91 5.67 13.33
N VAL A 235 -16.56 6.85 12.85
CA VAL A 235 -16.68 8.10 13.60
C VAL A 235 -17.50 9.08 12.79
N ALA A 236 -18.53 9.67 13.40
CA ALA A 236 -19.30 10.76 12.84
C ALA A 236 -19.17 12.00 13.72
N GLY A 237 -19.04 13.17 13.07
CA GLY A 237 -18.84 14.42 13.79
C GLY A 237 -18.85 15.65 12.89
N MET A 238 -18.64 16.79 13.50
CA MET A 238 -18.58 18.09 12.82
C MET A 238 -17.14 18.38 12.41
N MET A 239 -16.94 18.59 11.11
CA MET A 239 -15.61 18.88 10.57
C MET A 239 -15.17 20.30 10.91
N SER A 240 -13.91 20.46 11.30
CA SER A 240 -13.27 21.74 11.55
C SER A 240 -11.80 21.70 11.18
N TYR A 241 -11.10 22.84 11.25
CA TYR A 241 -9.69 22.95 10.92
C TYR A 241 -8.95 23.71 12.00
N GLU A 242 -7.79 23.20 12.40
CA GLU A 242 -6.85 23.90 13.27
C GLU A 242 -5.67 24.40 12.47
N ARG A 243 -5.09 25.53 12.90
CA ARG A 243 -3.89 26.11 12.30
C ARG A 243 -2.79 26.16 13.35
N GLU A 244 -1.72 25.44 13.10
CA GLU A 244 -0.56 25.39 13.96
C GLU A 244 0.71 25.60 13.13
N ASN A 245 1.56 26.54 13.52
CA ASN A 245 2.83 26.86 12.83
C ASN A 245 2.69 27.11 11.31
N GLY A 246 1.56 27.67 10.88
CA GLY A 246 1.28 27.92 9.45
C GLY A 246 0.76 26.71 8.66
N VAL A 247 0.64 25.56 9.29
CA VAL A 247 0.05 24.35 8.71
C VAL A 247 -1.39 24.20 9.15
N VAL A 248 -2.25 23.76 8.25
CA VAL A 248 -3.67 23.49 8.51
C VAL A 248 -3.87 21.99 8.72
N TYR A 249 -4.53 21.64 9.81
CA TYR A 249 -4.85 20.26 10.17
C TYR A 249 -6.35 20.04 10.23
N PRO A 250 -6.87 18.93 9.68
CA PRO A 250 -8.27 18.57 9.83
C PRO A 250 -8.54 18.06 11.24
N LEU A 251 -9.64 18.53 11.82
CA LEU A 251 -10.13 18.14 13.13
C LEU A 251 -11.61 17.74 13.06
N LEU A 252 -11.95 16.55 13.53
CA LEU A 252 -13.33 16.09 13.61
C LEU A 252 -13.81 16.15 15.06
N LYS A 253 -14.82 17.01 15.33
CA LYS A 253 -15.49 17.06 16.62
C LYS A 253 -16.52 15.95 16.71
N VAL A 254 -16.21 14.93 17.52
CA VAL A 254 -16.95 13.68 17.56
C VAL A 254 -18.36 13.87 18.15
N LYS A 255 -19.34 13.30 17.47
CA LYS A 255 -20.72 13.17 17.97
C LYS A 255 -21.12 11.71 18.17
N ARG A 256 -20.56 10.81 17.37
CA ARG A 256 -20.79 9.37 17.47
C ARG A 256 -19.51 8.64 17.10
N ILE A 257 -19.20 7.59 17.85
CA ILE A 257 -18.11 6.66 17.55
C ILE A 257 -18.58 5.25 17.87
N GLU A 258 -18.24 4.30 16.99
CA GLU A 258 -18.53 2.88 17.18
C GLU A 258 -17.37 2.04 16.68
N GLU A 259 -17.08 0.96 17.36
CA GLU A 259 -16.10 -0.02 16.90
C GLU A 259 -16.72 -0.87 15.78
N ILE A 260 -15.96 -1.11 14.73
CA ILE A 260 -16.38 -1.88 13.56
C ILE A 260 -15.39 -3.02 13.28
N PRO A 261 -15.83 -4.12 12.64
CA PRO A 261 -14.90 -5.11 12.13
C PRO A 261 -13.97 -4.47 11.08
N VAL A 262 -12.82 -5.11 10.85
CA VAL A 262 -11.89 -4.69 9.79
C VAL A 262 -12.64 -4.62 8.46
N PRO A 263 -12.71 -3.46 7.81
CA PRO A 263 -13.42 -3.33 6.54
C PRO A 263 -12.69 -4.08 5.42
N ASP A 264 -13.44 -4.61 4.47
CA ASP A 264 -12.89 -5.16 3.24
C ASP A 264 -12.11 -4.04 2.51
N GLY A 265 -10.82 -4.27 2.26
CA GLY A 265 -9.93 -3.26 1.70
C GLY A 265 -9.37 -2.30 2.77
N GLU A 266 -8.65 -2.85 3.74
CA GLU A 266 -7.89 -2.08 4.76
C GLU A 266 -7.03 -0.98 4.14
N TRP A 267 -6.50 -1.25 2.97
CA TRP A 267 -5.82 -0.30 2.11
C TRP A 267 -6.84 0.47 1.29
N SER A 268 -6.97 1.75 1.55
CA SER A 268 -7.83 2.57 0.70
C SER A 268 -7.34 2.43 -0.75
N GLU A 269 -8.19 1.90 -1.60
CA GLU A 269 -8.10 2.22 -3.01
C GLU A 269 -8.20 3.75 -3.09
N GLY A 270 -7.09 4.40 -3.47
CA GLY A 270 -7.07 5.86 -3.57
C GLY A 270 -8.27 6.35 -4.36
N LEU A 271 -8.70 7.56 -4.06
CA LEU A 271 -9.86 8.36 -4.50
C LEU A 271 -10.49 8.15 -5.89
N THR A 272 -10.18 7.08 -6.58
CA THR A 272 -10.71 6.75 -7.90
C THR A 272 -11.62 5.53 -7.82
N LYS A 273 -12.92 5.74 -7.69
CA LYS A 273 -13.90 4.97 -8.42
C LYS A 273 -14.27 5.73 -9.66
#